data_34a75194e4f91521da7ae982b51ca1f6
#
_entry.id   34a75194e4f91521da7ae982b51ca1f6
#
_cell.length_a   1.000
_cell.length_b   1.000
_cell.length_c   1.000
_cell.angle_alpha   90.00
_cell.angle_beta   90.00
_cell.angle_gamma   90.00
#
_symmetry.space_group_name_H-M   'P 1'
#
loop_
_entity.id
_entity.type
_entity.pdbx_description
1 polymer ?
#
loop_
_entity_poly.entity_id
_entity_poly.type
_entity_poly.pdbx_seq_one_letter_code
_entity_poly.pdbx_strand_id
1 'polypeptide(L)'
;MARRVLHISDCHLVAPGETLLQTDTEATLRAVLNQAVDEAAQDGCDAIIASGDLAHTPTTPVYERFLHIVSDYFNVPMLSLPGNHDVLQAMQQAGMSMAPIVWADWHLQALDSHEDDRPKSLITELDRQAAAQGLAQGAAHWVLLATHHPLVLVDCPWLDKDRIVGPLELMNWLNAASQQRLCGAVFGHAHQEVAGRVGAWPVFGVPSTCFQFRPRSPKFAIDDKGPGYQWLDLSKDGKISRTVRRVAV
;
A
#
# COMPACT_ATOMS: atom_id res chain seq x y z
N MET A 1 6.43 -21.71 6.55
CA MET A 1 4.95 -21.53 6.51
C MET A 1 4.68 -20.51 5.43
N ALA A 2 3.48 -20.40 4.87
CA ALA A 2 3.12 -19.24 4.06
C ALA A 2 3.14 -17.98 4.92
N ARG A 3 3.40 -16.81 4.33
CA ARG A 3 3.28 -15.53 5.04
C ARG A 3 1.93 -14.91 4.72
N ARG A 4 1.30 -14.32 5.73
CA ARG A 4 0.04 -13.59 5.56
C ARG A 4 0.22 -12.12 5.91
N VAL A 5 -0.07 -11.25 4.96
CA VAL A 5 0.18 -9.82 5.05
C VAL A 5 -1.13 -9.06 4.90
N LEU A 6 -1.42 -8.20 5.87
CA LEU A 6 -2.51 -7.22 5.77
C LEU A 6 -2.04 -6.06 4.89
N HIS A 7 -2.79 -5.73 3.85
CA HIS A 7 -2.53 -4.56 3.03
C HIS A 7 -3.68 -3.56 3.16
N ILE A 8 -3.35 -2.38 3.68
CA ILE A 8 -4.23 -1.21 3.84
C ILE A 8 -3.63 -0.02 3.09
N SER A 9 -4.46 0.93 2.69
CA SER A 9 -4.03 2.14 1.97
C SER A 9 -5.08 3.23 2.03
N ASP A 10 -4.68 4.45 1.70
CA ASP A 10 -5.59 5.56 1.44
C ASP A 10 -6.53 5.81 2.63
N CYS A 11 -5.94 5.89 3.83
CA CYS A 11 -6.69 6.11 5.07
C CYS A 11 -7.18 7.55 5.18
N HIS A 12 -6.43 8.49 4.62
CA HIS A 12 -6.73 9.93 4.59
C HIS A 12 -7.17 10.48 5.94
N LEU A 13 -6.45 10.16 7.01
CA LEU A 13 -6.77 10.65 8.34
C LEU A 13 -6.78 12.19 8.36
N VAL A 14 -7.86 12.75 8.87
CA VAL A 14 -8.02 14.18 9.15
C VAL A 14 -7.81 14.46 10.63
N ALA A 15 -7.88 15.72 11.08
CA ALA A 15 -7.81 16.05 12.49
C ALA A 15 -8.96 15.38 13.28
N PRO A 16 -8.76 15.09 14.57
CA PRO A 16 -9.80 14.46 15.38
C PRO A 16 -11.14 15.24 15.36
N GLY A 17 -12.23 14.54 15.07
CA GLY A 17 -13.57 15.12 14.98
C GLY A 17 -13.91 15.78 13.63
N GLU A 18 -12.97 15.81 12.68
CA GLU A 18 -13.24 16.24 11.31
C GLU A 18 -13.68 15.07 10.43
N THR A 19 -14.29 15.40 9.30
CA THR A 19 -14.68 14.43 8.27
C THR A 19 -14.14 14.84 6.92
N LEU A 20 -13.86 13.87 6.05
CA LEU A 20 -13.47 14.08 4.66
C LEU A 20 -14.58 13.54 3.75
N LEU A 21 -15.15 14.38 2.89
CA LEU A 21 -16.25 14.00 1.99
C LEU A 21 -17.41 13.29 2.76
N GLN A 22 -17.75 13.79 3.93
CA GLN A 22 -18.77 13.25 4.86
C GLN A 22 -18.40 11.89 5.49
N THR A 23 -17.14 11.46 5.37
CA THR A 23 -16.63 10.22 5.96
C THR A 23 -15.80 10.55 7.20
N ASP A 24 -16.08 9.91 8.32
CA ASP A 24 -15.18 9.83 9.46
C ASP A 24 -14.10 8.80 9.14
N THR A 25 -12.94 9.30 8.71
CA THR A 25 -11.85 8.44 8.20
C THR A 25 -11.16 7.63 9.31
N GLU A 26 -11.20 8.10 10.56
CA GLU A 26 -10.73 7.30 11.70
C GLU A 26 -11.71 6.17 12.02
N ALA A 27 -13.00 6.46 12.07
CA ALA A 27 -13.99 5.43 12.33
C ALA A 27 -13.98 4.31 11.30
N THR A 28 -13.81 4.66 10.01
CA THR A 28 -13.70 3.66 8.94
C THR A 28 -12.41 2.84 9.02
N LEU A 29 -11.27 3.47 9.33
CA LEU A 29 -10.01 2.75 9.56
C LEU A 29 -10.13 1.77 10.72
N ARG A 30 -10.70 2.21 11.86
CA ARG A 30 -10.92 1.34 13.02
C ARG A 30 -11.87 0.18 12.70
N ALA A 31 -12.92 0.40 11.92
CA ALA A 31 -13.83 -0.66 11.47
C ALA A 31 -13.10 -1.69 10.60
N VAL A 32 -12.23 -1.24 9.70
CA VAL A 32 -11.37 -2.12 8.87
C VAL A 32 -10.43 -2.95 9.75
N LEU A 33 -9.71 -2.30 10.68
CA LEU A 33 -8.76 -2.99 11.56
C LEU A 33 -9.44 -3.97 12.51
N ASN A 34 -10.64 -3.64 13.00
CA ASN A 34 -11.42 -4.52 13.86
C ASN A 34 -11.82 -5.82 13.12
N GLN A 35 -12.33 -5.72 11.90
CA GLN A 35 -12.63 -6.91 11.09
C GLN A 35 -11.35 -7.69 10.75
N ALA A 36 -10.26 -6.99 10.42
CA ALA A 36 -9.00 -7.64 10.08
C ALA A 36 -8.38 -8.38 11.27
N VAL A 37 -8.47 -7.86 12.50
CA VAL A 37 -7.94 -8.56 13.69
C VAL A 37 -8.74 -9.81 14.03
N ASP A 38 -10.05 -9.81 13.83
CA ASP A 38 -10.90 -10.99 14.02
C ASP A 38 -10.52 -12.11 13.04
N GLU A 39 -10.22 -11.77 11.77
CA GLU A 39 -9.72 -12.72 10.78
C GLU A 39 -8.28 -13.18 11.10
N ALA A 40 -7.42 -12.28 11.58
CA ALA A 40 -6.06 -12.60 11.98
C ALA A 40 -5.99 -13.55 13.18
N ALA A 41 -6.98 -13.50 14.08
CA ALA A 41 -7.06 -14.43 15.20
C ALA A 41 -7.20 -15.90 14.75
N GLN A 42 -7.73 -16.15 13.55
CA GLN A 42 -7.89 -17.48 12.97
C GLN A 42 -6.68 -17.90 12.12
N ASP A 43 -6.21 -17.00 11.26
CA ASP A 43 -5.25 -17.33 10.19
C ASP A 43 -3.89 -16.68 10.38
N GLY A 44 -3.72 -15.79 11.38
CA GLY A 44 -2.51 -15.02 11.65
C GLY A 44 -2.37 -13.77 10.79
N CYS A 45 -1.36 -12.97 11.16
CA CYS A 45 -0.86 -11.82 10.40
C CYS A 45 0.64 -11.70 10.67
N ASP A 46 1.48 -11.76 9.64
CA ASP A 46 2.95 -11.70 9.79
C ASP A 46 3.48 -10.27 9.62
N ALA A 47 2.78 -9.41 8.88
CA ALA A 47 3.14 -8.02 8.67
C ALA A 47 1.95 -7.21 8.12
N ILE A 48 2.14 -5.88 8.11
CA ILE A 48 1.24 -4.92 7.47
C ILE A 48 2.01 -4.19 6.37
N ILE A 49 1.34 -3.94 5.23
CA ILE A 49 1.74 -2.94 4.23
C ILE A 49 0.73 -1.81 4.31
N ALA A 50 1.21 -0.58 4.57
CA ALA A 50 0.45 0.66 4.52
C ALA A 50 0.96 1.47 3.31
N SER A 51 0.23 1.41 2.19
CA SER A 51 0.74 1.84 0.88
C SER A 51 0.40 3.27 0.49
N GLY A 52 0.43 4.20 1.44
CA GLY A 52 0.35 5.64 1.21
C GLY A 52 -1.03 6.25 1.38
N ASP A 53 -1.07 7.58 1.27
CA ASP A 53 -2.22 8.44 1.54
C ASP A 53 -2.82 8.14 2.94
N LEU A 54 -1.92 8.06 3.93
CA LEU A 54 -2.30 7.71 5.30
C LEU A 54 -2.92 8.91 6.03
N ALA A 55 -2.50 10.13 5.67
CA ALA A 55 -3.03 11.38 6.19
C ALA A 55 -3.56 12.27 5.06
N HIS A 56 -4.71 12.90 5.29
CA HIS A 56 -5.19 14.00 4.43
C HIS A 56 -4.62 15.35 4.87
N THR A 57 -4.36 15.47 6.16
CA THR A 57 -3.65 16.62 6.76
C THR A 57 -2.29 16.11 7.26
N PRO A 58 -1.24 16.13 6.42
CA PRO A 58 0.00 15.40 6.63
C PRO A 58 0.91 16.08 7.68
N THR A 59 0.64 15.85 8.94
CA THR A 59 1.44 16.34 10.07
C THR A 59 1.94 15.19 10.93
N THR A 60 3.09 15.37 11.60
CA THR A 60 3.65 14.36 12.50
C THR A 60 2.63 13.82 13.51
N PRO A 61 1.81 14.65 14.21
CA PRO A 61 0.80 14.12 15.14
C PRO A 61 -0.27 13.23 14.47
N VAL A 62 -0.62 13.48 13.21
CA VAL A 62 -1.60 12.63 12.50
C VAL A 62 -0.99 11.27 12.19
N TYR A 63 0.27 11.20 11.81
CA TYR A 63 0.98 9.93 11.60
C TYR A 63 1.23 9.17 12.90
N GLU A 64 1.58 9.86 13.99
CA GLU A 64 1.66 9.26 15.33
C GLU A 64 0.32 8.63 15.73
N ARG A 65 -0.79 9.33 15.46
CA ARG A 65 -2.14 8.82 15.72
C ARG A 65 -2.45 7.61 14.83
N PHE A 66 -2.08 7.61 13.55
CA PHE A 66 -2.21 6.45 12.68
C PHE A 66 -1.48 5.23 13.26
N LEU A 67 -0.22 5.40 13.67
CA LEU A 67 0.57 4.33 14.30
C LEU A 67 -0.08 3.83 15.58
N HIS A 68 -0.60 4.73 16.43
CA HIS A 68 -1.30 4.37 17.65
C HIS A 68 -2.58 3.57 17.35
N ILE A 69 -3.40 4.03 16.40
CA ILE A 69 -4.60 3.32 15.98
C ILE A 69 -4.25 1.90 15.50
N VAL A 70 -3.24 1.74 14.65
CA VAL A 70 -2.84 0.42 14.16
C VAL A 70 -2.33 -0.46 15.31
N SER A 71 -1.57 0.11 16.25
CA SER A 71 -1.02 -0.62 17.40
C SER A 71 -2.07 -1.11 18.40
N ASP A 72 -3.27 -0.51 18.43
CA ASP A 72 -4.40 -0.99 19.23
C ASP A 72 -4.89 -2.38 18.75
N TYR A 73 -4.63 -2.75 17.50
CA TYR A 73 -5.11 -3.99 16.88
C TYR A 73 -3.99 -4.97 16.54
N PHE A 74 -2.82 -4.49 16.11
CA PHE A 74 -1.74 -5.32 15.60
C PHE A 74 -0.39 -4.95 16.21
N ASN A 75 0.36 -5.98 16.60
CA ASN A 75 1.75 -5.85 17.05
C ASN A 75 2.66 -6.68 16.12
N VAL A 76 2.71 -6.29 14.85
CA VAL A 76 3.52 -6.93 13.82
C VAL A 76 4.33 -5.88 13.05
N PRO A 77 5.43 -6.25 12.36
CA PRO A 77 6.15 -5.30 11.53
C PRO A 77 5.26 -4.63 10.48
N MET A 78 5.45 -3.34 10.25
CA MET A 78 4.73 -2.58 9.24
C MET A 78 5.69 -1.91 8.27
N LEU A 79 5.47 -2.13 6.98
CA LEU A 79 6.10 -1.41 5.87
C LEU A 79 5.16 -0.26 5.49
N SER A 80 5.61 0.99 5.71
CA SER A 80 4.84 2.18 5.38
C SER A 80 5.53 2.97 4.28
N LEU A 81 4.80 3.37 3.26
CA LEU A 81 5.32 4.23 2.20
C LEU A 81 4.40 5.44 2.01
N PRO A 82 4.92 6.58 1.53
CA PRO A 82 4.13 7.78 1.30
C PRO A 82 3.26 7.65 0.05
N GLY A 83 2.09 8.27 0.09
CA GLY A 83 1.29 8.61 -1.07
C GLY A 83 1.38 10.10 -1.40
N ASN A 84 0.67 10.53 -2.43
CA ASN A 84 0.74 11.92 -2.90
C ASN A 84 0.12 12.95 -1.94
N HIS A 85 -0.68 12.51 -0.96
CA HIS A 85 -1.17 13.36 0.12
C HIS A 85 -0.26 13.37 1.34
N ASP A 86 0.73 12.50 1.40
CA ASP A 86 1.63 12.41 2.55
C ASP A 86 2.84 13.34 2.42
N VAL A 87 3.51 13.61 3.54
CA VAL A 87 4.79 14.31 3.62
C VAL A 87 5.81 13.37 4.25
N LEU A 88 6.76 12.90 3.45
CA LEU A 88 7.72 11.86 3.87
C LEU A 88 8.50 12.26 5.14
N GLN A 89 8.92 13.53 5.24
CA GLN A 89 9.65 14.00 6.43
C GLN A 89 8.80 13.89 7.71
N ALA A 90 7.51 14.22 7.64
CA ALA A 90 6.61 14.13 8.80
C ALA A 90 6.33 12.67 9.18
N MET A 91 6.20 11.76 8.18
CA MET A 91 6.11 10.32 8.42
C MET A 91 7.33 9.77 9.16
N GLN A 92 8.54 10.15 8.70
CA GLN A 92 9.80 9.73 9.33
C GLN A 92 9.92 10.26 10.76
N GLN A 93 9.53 11.52 11.02
CA GLN A 93 9.50 12.10 12.36
C GLN A 93 8.54 11.38 13.30
N ALA A 94 7.44 10.86 12.79
CA ALA A 94 6.50 10.03 13.55
C ALA A 94 7.03 8.59 13.80
N GLY A 95 8.16 8.20 13.21
CA GLY A 95 8.73 6.87 13.35
C GLY A 95 8.26 5.84 12.30
N MET A 96 7.59 6.29 11.24
CA MET A 96 7.22 5.42 10.14
C MET A 96 8.44 5.06 9.28
N SER A 97 8.43 3.87 8.68
CA SER A 97 9.61 3.36 7.97
C SER A 97 9.24 2.66 6.66
N MET A 98 10.02 2.94 5.61
CA MET A 98 10.05 2.19 4.37
C MET A 98 11.10 1.06 4.38
N ALA A 99 11.74 0.80 5.52
CA ALA A 99 12.70 -0.29 5.62
C ALA A 99 12.04 -1.62 5.22
N PRO A 100 12.72 -2.45 4.43
CA PRO A 100 12.14 -3.70 3.98
C PRO A 100 11.87 -4.65 5.15
N ILE A 101 10.81 -5.45 5.02
CA ILE A 101 10.54 -6.57 5.92
C ILE A 101 11.08 -7.83 5.25
N VAL A 102 12.05 -8.47 5.90
CA VAL A 102 12.76 -9.61 5.31
C VAL A 102 12.60 -10.85 6.18
N TRP A 103 12.07 -11.90 5.58
CA TRP A 103 12.07 -13.26 6.13
C TRP A 103 13.01 -14.17 5.30
N ALA A 104 13.21 -15.39 5.72
CA ALA A 104 14.04 -16.33 4.97
C ALA A 104 13.49 -16.65 3.56
N ASP A 105 12.18 -16.57 3.39
CA ASP A 105 11.45 -16.92 2.17
C ASP A 105 10.98 -15.70 1.38
N TRP A 106 10.53 -14.64 2.04
CA TRP A 106 9.96 -13.46 1.40
C TRP A 106 10.61 -12.15 1.85
N HIS A 107 10.63 -11.20 0.93
CA HIS A 107 11.10 -9.83 1.11
C HIS A 107 10.00 -8.87 0.64
N LEU A 108 9.48 -8.04 1.55
CA LEU A 108 8.59 -6.95 1.21
C LEU A 108 9.43 -5.70 0.99
N GLN A 109 9.40 -5.15 -0.22
CA GLN A 109 10.18 -3.97 -0.61
C GLN A 109 9.27 -2.80 -0.95
N ALA A 110 9.47 -1.65 -0.33
CA ALA A 110 8.88 -0.39 -0.75
C ALA A 110 9.66 0.22 -1.92
N LEU A 111 8.94 0.84 -2.83
CA LEU A 111 9.48 1.77 -3.82
C LEU A 111 8.70 3.07 -3.71
N ASP A 112 9.37 4.12 -3.31
CA ASP A 112 8.78 5.46 -3.28
C ASP A 112 8.44 5.90 -4.70
N SER A 113 7.21 6.36 -4.87
CA SER A 113 6.68 6.84 -6.14
C SER A 113 6.00 8.20 -5.99
N HIS A 114 6.12 8.83 -4.80
CA HIS A 114 5.48 10.11 -4.53
C HIS A 114 6.44 11.29 -4.75
N GLU A 115 5.86 12.46 -4.87
CA GLU A 115 6.49 13.76 -4.72
C GLU A 115 5.51 14.62 -3.92
N ASP A 116 6.00 15.30 -2.88
CA ASP A 116 5.17 16.14 -2.02
C ASP A 116 4.31 17.11 -2.86
N ASP A 117 3.02 17.23 -2.54
CA ASP A 117 2.03 18.09 -3.20
C ASP A 117 1.78 17.79 -4.70
N ARG A 118 2.12 16.61 -5.18
CA ARG A 118 1.88 16.21 -6.58
C ARG A 118 1.13 14.89 -6.71
N PRO A 119 0.00 14.88 -7.43
CA PRO A 119 -0.78 13.66 -7.62
C PRO A 119 -0.13 12.64 -8.56
N LYS A 120 0.84 13.07 -9.40
CA LYS A 120 1.50 12.20 -10.36
C LYS A 120 2.68 11.47 -9.73
N SER A 121 2.84 10.22 -10.12
CA SER A 121 4.02 9.46 -9.73
C SER A 121 5.32 10.12 -10.21
N LEU A 122 6.30 10.15 -9.33
CA LEU A 122 7.68 10.44 -9.66
C LEU A 122 8.57 9.38 -9.01
N ILE A 123 9.40 8.72 -9.80
CA ILE A 123 10.42 7.80 -9.30
C ILE A 123 11.77 8.35 -9.75
N THR A 124 12.50 8.89 -8.81
CA THR A 124 13.84 9.43 -9.05
C THR A 124 14.88 8.30 -9.14
N GLU A 125 16.08 8.64 -9.58
CA GLU A 125 17.20 7.70 -9.52
C GLU A 125 17.57 7.32 -8.08
N LEU A 126 17.39 8.23 -7.12
CA LEU A 126 17.61 7.95 -5.70
C LEU A 126 16.61 6.92 -5.15
N ASP A 127 15.35 6.99 -5.54
CA ASP A 127 14.31 6.03 -5.13
C ASP A 127 14.61 4.64 -5.69
N ARG A 128 15.05 4.58 -6.95
CA ARG A 128 15.51 3.32 -7.57
C ARG A 128 16.70 2.72 -6.84
N GLN A 129 17.70 3.54 -6.54
CA GLN A 129 18.91 3.11 -5.82
C GLN A 129 18.58 2.66 -4.40
N ALA A 130 17.70 3.37 -3.68
CA ALA A 130 17.25 2.99 -2.35
C ALA A 130 16.53 1.62 -2.37
N ALA A 131 15.63 1.40 -3.34
CA ALA A 131 14.96 0.12 -3.51
C ALA A 131 15.95 -1.01 -3.87
N ALA A 132 16.90 -0.77 -4.76
CA ALA A 132 17.93 -1.74 -5.11
C ALA A 132 18.85 -2.08 -3.93
N GLN A 133 19.22 -1.09 -3.12
CA GLN A 133 19.99 -1.30 -1.89
C GLN A 133 19.20 -2.13 -0.87
N GLY A 134 17.90 -1.84 -0.71
CA GLY A 134 17.02 -2.65 0.14
C GLY A 134 16.98 -4.10 -0.32
N LEU A 135 16.81 -4.34 -1.61
CA LEU A 135 16.81 -5.68 -2.20
C LEU A 135 18.15 -6.42 -2.01
N ALA A 136 19.27 -5.70 -2.07
CA ALA A 136 20.59 -6.30 -1.87
C ALA A 136 20.85 -6.74 -0.42
N GLN A 137 20.12 -6.23 0.57
CA GLN A 137 20.29 -6.57 1.98
C GLN A 137 19.62 -7.90 2.37
N GLY A 138 18.77 -8.45 1.53
CA GLY A 138 18.00 -9.66 1.82
C GLY A 138 18.59 -10.91 1.19
N ALA A 139 18.43 -12.06 1.89
CA ALA A 139 18.74 -13.39 1.37
C ALA A 139 17.46 -14.20 1.05
N ALA A 140 16.31 -13.54 1.03
CA ALA A 140 15.02 -14.15 0.70
C ALA A 140 14.99 -14.64 -0.75
N HIS A 141 14.12 -15.60 -1.06
CA HIS A 141 13.97 -16.10 -2.44
C HIS A 141 13.04 -15.26 -3.29
N TRP A 142 12.01 -14.68 -2.65
CA TRP A 142 10.87 -14.06 -3.32
C TRP A 142 10.71 -12.61 -2.87
N VAL A 143 10.34 -11.72 -3.78
CA VAL A 143 10.10 -10.30 -3.50
C VAL A 143 8.67 -9.94 -3.87
N LEU A 144 7.99 -9.24 -2.94
CA LEU A 144 6.78 -8.47 -3.20
C LEU A 144 7.13 -6.98 -3.14
N LEU A 145 6.88 -6.27 -4.25
CA LEU A 145 7.04 -4.82 -4.32
C LEU A 145 5.80 -4.11 -3.81
N ALA A 146 5.95 -3.05 -3.05
CA ALA A 146 4.87 -2.13 -2.68
C ALA A 146 5.16 -0.73 -3.23
N THR A 147 4.18 -0.12 -3.89
CA THR A 147 4.19 1.27 -4.36
C THR A 147 2.91 1.96 -3.91
N HIS A 148 2.86 3.30 -3.95
CA HIS A 148 1.57 3.99 -3.80
C HIS A 148 0.84 4.08 -5.14
N HIS A 149 1.49 4.63 -6.16
CA HIS A 149 0.86 4.83 -7.47
C HIS A 149 0.70 3.53 -8.25
N PRO A 150 -0.38 3.42 -9.07
CA PRO A 150 -0.66 2.25 -9.88
C PRO A 150 0.44 1.94 -10.91
N LEU A 151 0.69 0.66 -11.10
CA LEU A 151 1.58 0.12 -12.15
C LEU A 151 0.83 -0.26 -13.43
N VAL A 152 -0.50 -0.25 -13.38
CA VAL A 152 -1.40 -0.60 -14.50
C VAL A 152 -2.48 0.45 -14.66
N LEU A 153 -3.18 0.43 -15.79
CA LEU A 153 -4.39 1.23 -15.95
C LEU A 153 -5.48 0.71 -14.99
N VAL A 154 -6.20 1.64 -14.39
CA VAL A 154 -7.35 1.36 -13.50
C VAL A 154 -8.68 1.71 -14.20
N ASP A 155 -8.63 1.98 -15.50
CA ASP A 155 -9.77 2.36 -16.35
C ASP A 155 -10.48 3.65 -15.89
N CYS A 156 -9.74 4.53 -15.20
CA CYS A 156 -10.20 5.86 -14.80
C CYS A 156 -9.27 6.92 -15.37
N PRO A 157 -9.60 7.58 -16.47
CA PRO A 157 -8.70 8.51 -17.18
C PRO A 157 -8.10 9.62 -16.30
N TRP A 158 -8.80 10.03 -15.26
CA TRP A 158 -8.30 11.06 -14.35
C TRP A 158 -7.29 10.52 -13.32
N LEU A 159 -7.30 9.21 -13.00
CA LEU A 159 -6.30 8.51 -12.19
C LEU A 159 -5.16 7.93 -13.05
N ASP A 160 -5.49 7.45 -14.24
CA ASP A 160 -4.53 6.77 -15.11
C ASP A 160 -3.35 7.66 -15.54
N LYS A 161 -3.54 8.98 -15.52
CA LYS A 161 -2.47 9.97 -15.79
C LYS A 161 -1.44 10.07 -14.64
N ASP A 162 -1.78 9.59 -13.45
CA ASP A 162 -0.96 9.70 -12.24
C ASP A 162 -0.15 8.42 -11.97
N ARG A 163 -0.41 7.35 -12.74
CA ARG A 163 0.28 6.06 -12.62
C ARG A 163 1.78 6.13 -12.94
N ILE A 164 2.50 5.12 -12.50
CA ILE A 164 3.93 4.94 -12.80
C ILE A 164 4.12 4.78 -14.32
N VAL A 165 5.07 5.54 -14.86
CA VAL A 165 5.45 5.50 -16.28
C VAL A 165 6.51 4.42 -16.49
N GLY A 166 6.43 3.65 -17.58
CA GLY A 166 7.37 2.58 -17.91
C GLY A 166 7.43 1.44 -16.88
N PRO A 167 6.28 0.93 -16.39
CA PRO A 167 6.28 -0.04 -15.31
C PRO A 167 6.98 -1.35 -15.66
N LEU A 168 6.99 -1.75 -16.93
CA LEU A 168 7.67 -2.97 -17.37
C LEU A 168 9.20 -2.83 -17.27
N GLU A 169 9.73 -1.72 -17.73
CA GLU A 169 11.16 -1.40 -17.64
C GLU A 169 11.60 -1.29 -16.19
N LEU A 170 10.80 -0.65 -15.36
CA LEU A 170 11.06 -0.52 -13.92
C LEU A 170 11.13 -1.89 -13.24
N MET A 171 10.13 -2.74 -13.46
CA MET A 171 10.09 -4.07 -12.82
C MET A 171 11.18 -5.00 -13.35
N ASN A 172 11.53 -4.91 -14.63
CA ASN A 172 12.67 -5.63 -15.19
C ASN A 172 14.00 -5.17 -14.54
N TRP A 173 14.16 -3.85 -14.37
CA TRP A 173 15.35 -3.29 -13.75
C TRP A 173 15.47 -3.72 -12.28
N LEU A 174 14.40 -3.63 -11.50
CA LEU A 174 14.38 -4.08 -10.09
C LEU A 174 14.68 -5.58 -9.98
N ASN A 175 14.08 -6.39 -10.85
CA ASN A 175 14.32 -7.84 -10.85
C ASN A 175 15.77 -8.18 -11.21
N ALA A 176 16.39 -7.40 -12.09
CA ALA A 176 17.81 -7.59 -12.47
C ALA A 176 18.78 -7.07 -11.39
N ALA A 177 18.39 -6.01 -10.66
CA ALA A 177 19.19 -5.47 -9.56
C ALA A 177 19.17 -6.37 -8.30
N SER A 178 18.19 -7.26 -8.21
CA SER A 178 18.02 -8.19 -7.09
C SER A 178 18.67 -9.54 -7.40
N GLN A 179 19.25 -10.17 -6.37
CA GLN A 179 19.62 -11.60 -6.40
C GLN A 179 18.41 -12.51 -6.15
N GLN A 180 17.26 -11.91 -5.88
CA GLN A 180 15.99 -12.55 -5.52
C GLN A 180 15.06 -12.49 -6.74
N ARG A 181 13.96 -13.22 -6.68
CA ARG A 181 12.95 -13.21 -7.74
C ARG A 181 11.77 -12.31 -7.38
N LEU A 182 11.58 -11.24 -8.15
CA LEU A 182 10.36 -10.43 -8.07
C LEU A 182 9.14 -11.27 -8.48
N CYS A 183 8.13 -11.33 -7.60
CA CYS A 183 6.94 -12.16 -7.78
C CYS A 183 5.69 -11.36 -8.13
N GLY A 184 5.65 -10.09 -7.80
CA GLY A 184 4.51 -9.21 -8.08
C GLY A 184 4.63 -7.89 -7.36
N ALA A 185 3.59 -7.07 -7.47
CA ALA A 185 3.51 -5.80 -6.78
C ALA A 185 2.10 -5.50 -6.24
N VAL A 186 2.04 -4.61 -5.25
CA VAL A 186 0.80 -4.06 -4.68
C VAL A 186 0.85 -2.54 -4.69
N PHE A 187 -0.32 -1.89 -4.75
CA PHE A 187 -0.44 -0.44 -4.78
C PHE A 187 -1.75 0.07 -4.17
N GLY A 188 -1.78 1.36 -3.81
CA GLY A 188 -2.93 2.12 -3.32
C GLY A 188 -3.51 3.09 -4.37
N HIS A 189 -3.69 4.36 -3.97
CA HIS A 189 -4.04 5.52 -4.81
C HIS A 189 -5.40 5.45 -5.53
N ALA A 190 -5.72 4.32 -6.12
CA ALA A 190 -6.91 4.18 -6.94
C ALA A 190 -8.22 4.09 -6.13
N HIS A 191 -8.14 3.84 -4.82
CA HIS A 191 -9.30 3.55 -3.97
C HIS A 191 -10.22 2.48 -4.59
N GLN A 192 -9.64 1.49 -5.24
CA GLN A 192 -10.37 0.45 -5.97
C GLN A 192 -9.69 -0.90 -5.80
N GLU A 193 -10.50 -1.93 -5.87
CA GLU A 193 -10.00 -3.28 -6.07
C GLU A 193 -9.54 -3.44 -7.52
N VAL A 194 -8.23 -3.58 -7.73
CA VAL A 194 -7.63 -3.76 -9.06
C VAL A 194 -6.86 -5.07 -9.11
N ALA A 195 -6.97 -5.79 -10.24
CA ALA A 195 -6.11 -6.91 -10.58
C ALA A 195 -5.58 -6.72 -12.00
N GLY A 196 -4.27 -6.78 -12.15
CA GLY A 196 -3.63 -6.60 -13.44
C GLY A 196 -2.31 -7.34 -13.53
N ARG A 197 -1.56 -7.05 -14.59
CA ARG A 197 -0.23 -7.62 -14.81
C ARG A 197 0.69 -6.59 -15.45
N VAL A 198 1.96 -6.62 -15.04
CA VAL A 198 3.05 -5.93 -15.73
C VAL A 198 3.98 -7.03 -16.26
N GLY A 199 3.93 -7.32 -17.55
CA GLY A 199 4.62 -8.48 -18.09
C GLY A 199 4.18 -9.80 -17.42
N ALA A 200 5.12 -10.51 -16.82
CA ALA A 200 4.86 -11.76 -16.11
C ALA A 200 4.33 -11.56 -14.67
N TRP A 201 4.47 -10.37 -14.09
CA TRP A 201 4.18 -10.10 -12.68
C TRP A 201 2.71 -9.72 -12.44
N PRO A 202 2.01 -10.42 -11.54
CA PRO A 202 0.71 -9.96 -11.07
C PRO A 202 0.87 -8.67 -10.27
N VAL A 203 -0.10 -7.76 -10.41
CA VAL A 203 -0.15 -6.53 -9.62
C VAL A 203 -1.56 -6.32 -9.08
N PHE A 204 -1.66 -5.84 -7.84
CA PHE A 204 -2.92 -5.75 -7.12
C PHE A 204 -3.08 -4.38 -6.47
N GLY A 205 -4.14 -3.66 -6.83
CA GLY A 205 -4.58 -2.46 -6.13
C GLY A 205 -5.52 -2.82 -4.98
N VAL A 206 -5.32 -2.18 -3.84
CA VAL A 206 -6.15 -2.34 -2.66
C VAL A 206 -7.25 -1.28 -2.61
N PRO A 207 -8.47 -1.61 -2.14
CA PRO A 207 -9.46 -0.59 -1.82
C PRO A 207 -9.00 0.30 -0.66
N SER A 208 -9.44 1.55 -0.67
CA SER A 208 -9.21 2.48 0.43
C SER A 208 -9.89 2.03 1.72
N THR A 209 -9.28 2.36 2.86
CA THR A 209 -9.91 2.17 4.18
C THR A 209 -10.93 3.26 4.52
N CYS A 210 -11.13 4.26 3.66
CA CYS A 210 -12.15 5.28 3.85
C CYS A 210 -13.23 5.22 2.77
N PHE A 211 -13.19 6.02 1.73
CA PHE A 211 -14.16 6.03 0.63
C PHE A 211 -13.54 5.45 -0.65
N GLN A 212 -14.39 5.05 -1.58
CA GLN A 212 -13.94 4.48 -2.86
C GLN A 212 -14.16 5.45 -4.01
N PHE A 213 -13.31 5.39 -5.04
CA PHE A 213 -13.57 6.07 -6.30
C PHE A 213 -14.37 5.17 -7.23
N ARG A 214 -15.33 5.79 -7.95
CA ARG A 214 -16.17 5.05 -8.90
C ARG A 214 -15.35 4.53 -10.07
N PRO A 215 -15.33 3.20 -10.30
CA PRO A 215 -14.61 2.62 -11.43
C PRO A 215 -15.14 3.14 -12.78
N ARG A 216 -14.25 3.26 -13.76
CA ARG A 216 -14.52 3.70 -15.12
C ARG A 216 -15.15 5.09 -15.22
N SER A 217 -15.00 5.91 -14.19
CA SER A 217 -15.45 7.29 -14.23
C SER A 217 -14.44 8.16 -14.98
N PRO A 218 -14.87 8.98 -15.95
CA PRO A 218 -13.97 9.90 -16.65
C PRO A 218 -13.54 11.09 -15.80
N LYS A 219 -14.22 11.31 -14.66
CA LYS A 219 -13.97 12.39 -13.70
C LYS A 219 -14.03 11.83 -12.29
N PHE A 220 -13.51 12.61 -11.33
CA PHE A 220 -13.68 12.32 -9.92
C PHE A 220 -15.15 12.02 -9.57
N ALA A 221 -15.38 10.88 -8.97
CA ALA A 221 -16.69 10.47 -8.46
C ALA A 221 -16.52 9.43 -7.37
N ILE A 222 -17.28 9.56 -6.29
CA ILE A 222 -17.32 8.60 -5.19
C ILE A 222 -18.19 7.40 -5.57
N ASP A 223 -17.76 6.21 -5.21
CA ASP A 223 -18.51 4.95 -5.30
C ASP A 223 -19.33 4.74 -4.01
N ASP A 224 -20.33 3.91 -4.07
CA ASP A 224 -21.18 3.52 -2.93
C ASP A 224 -20.61 2.33 -2.12
N LYS A 225 -19.50 1.76 -2.57
CA LYS A 225 -18.83 0.66 -1.86
C LYS A 225 -18.19 1.16 -0.58
N GLY A 226 -18.36 0.35 0.48
CA GLY A 226 -17.74 0.60 1.77
C GLY A 226 -16.21 0.52 1.77
N PRO A 227 -15.57 0.93 2.87
CA PRO A 227 -14.14 0.82 3.09
C PRO A 227 -13.67 -0.63 2.98
N GLY A 228 -12.38 -0.84 2.68
CA GLY A 228 -11.88 -2.18 2.51
C GLY A 228 -10.37 -2.30 2.68
N TYR A 229 -9.91 -3.53 2.57
CA TYR A 229 -8.53 -3.95 2.67
C TYR A 229 -8.33 -5.26 1.91
N GLN A 230 -7.09 -5.74 1.83
CA GLN A 230 -6.83 -7.07 1.29
C GLN A 230 -5.84 -7.85 2.15
N TRP A 231 -6.05 -9.16 2.20
CA TRP A 231 -5.05 -10.10 2.65
C TRP A 231 -4.22 -10.58 1.46
N LEU A 232 -2.94 -10.71 1.69
CA LEU A 232 -1.99 -11.30 0.74
C LEU A 232 -1.40 -12.54 1.39
N ASP A 233 -1.68 -13.70 0.79
CA ASP A 233 -1.06 -14.96 1.20
C ASP A 233 0.12 -15.25 0.28
N LEU A 234 1.32 -15.22 0.85
CA LEU A 234 2.60 -15.38 0.18
C LEU A 234 3.10 -16.81 0.40
N SER A 235 3.01 -17.64 -0.63
CA SER A 235 3.35 -19.05 -0.52
C SER A 235 4.86 -19.30 -0.59
N LYS A 236 5.32 -20.45 -0.14
CA LYS A 236 6.74 -20.84 -0.17
C LYS A 236 7.32 -20.99 -1.59
N ASP A 237 6.46 -21.17 -2.58
CA ASP A 237 6.85 -21.34 -4.00
C ASP A 237 6.76 -20.02 -4.78
N GLY A 238 6.63 -18.88 -4.09
CA GLY A 238 6.63 -17.54 -4.68
C GLY A 238 5.30 -17.10 -5.29
N LYS A 239 4.21 -17.84 -5.06
CA LYS A 239 2.89 -17.40 -5.50
C LYS A 239 2.28 -16.42 -4.51
N ILE A 240 1.55 -15.46 -5.05
CA ILE A 240 0.78 -14.47 -4.30
C ILE A 240 -0.69 -14.75 -4.59
N SER A 241 -1.46 -15.05 -3.56
CA SER A 241 -2.92 -15.01 -3.62
C SER A 241 -3.44 -13.85 -2.77
N ARG A 242 -4.58 -13.32 -3.15
CA ARG A 242 -5.20 -12.21 -2.42
C ARG A 242 -6.66 -12.49 -2.11
N THR A 243 -7.10 -11.92 -1.00
CA THR A 243 -8.51 -11.89 -0.62
C THR A 243 -8.88 -10.46 -0.25
N VAL A 244 -9.79 -9.85 -1.01
CA VAL A 244 -10.29 -8.50 -0.72
C VAL A 244 -11.48 -8.59 0.23
N ARG A 245 -11.52 -7.67 1.19
CA ARG A 245 -12.60 -7.52 2.18
C ARG A 245 -13.21 -6.13 2.10
N ARG A 246 -14.49 -6.05 2.38
CA ARG A 246 -15.26 -4.82 2.52
C ARG A 246 -15.92 -4.80 3.88
N VAL A 247 -15.97 -3.62 4.48
CA VAL A 247 -16.58 -3.40 5.78
C VAL A 247 -17.84 -2.57 5.62
N ALA A 248 -18.91 -2.98 6.29
CA ALA A 248 -20.12 -2.16 6.41
C ALA A 248 -19.89 -1.11 7.51
N VAL A 249 -20.12 0.16 7.19
CA VAL A 249 -20.02 1.30 8.12
C VAL A 249 -21.27 2.15 8.01
#